data_97736124086e5f9ddc910795ab95e7b4
#
_entry.id   97736124086e5f9ddc910795ab95e7b4
#
_cell.length_a   1.000
_cell.length_b   1.000
_cell.length_c   1.000
_cell.angle_alpha   90.00
_cell.angle_beta   90.00
_cell.angle_gamma   90.00
#
_symmetry.space_group_name_H-M   'P 1'
#
loop_
_entity.id
_entity.type
_entity.pdbx_description
1 polymer ?
#
loop_
_entity_poly.entity_id
_entity_poly.type
_entity_poly.pdbx_seq_one_letter_code
_entity_poly.pdbx_strand_id
1 'polypeptide(L)'
;MATRGPAGLGADDAERGAGPTVRDATEDDLAAIVAIYNAAIPGRTATADTEPVTVESRRAWLRERDVGRHPVWVCESEGRVVGWLSFGKFYGRPAYAATAELGLYVEPGARREGVATRLMKQAFARGRGLGLDTFLGFVFAHNDASIALCRRFGFETWGHLPRVAVLDGVDRDLLILGVRLGDRSSED
;
A
#
# COMPACT_ATOMS: atom_id res chain seq x y z
N MET A 1 5.61 -7.67 -65.26
CA MET A 1 6.33 -7.15 -64.11
C MET A 1 5.34 -6.46 -63.19
N ALA A 2 4.88 -7.12 -62.15
CA ALA A 2 3.89 -6.61 -61.20
C ALA A 2 4.60 -6.28 -59.88
N THR A 3 4.66 -5.00 -59.51
CA THR A 3 5.19 -4.51 -58.24
C THR A 3 4.12 -4.65 -57.17
N ARG A 4 4.38 -5.49 -56.16
CA ARG A 4 3.60 -5.57 -54.91
C ARG A 4 3.98 -4.38 -54.04
N GLY A 5 2.98 -3.55 -53.66
CA GLY A 5 3.08 -2.55 -52.63
C GLY A 5 3.10 -3.18 -51.26
N PRO A 6 3.70 -2.52 -50.21
CA PRO A 6 3.82 -3.08 -48.88
C PRO A 6 2.47 -3.03 -48.15
N ALA A 7 2.17 -4.17 -47.48
CA ALA A 7 1.00 -4.34 -46.65
C ALA A 7 1.05 -3.36 -45.45
N GLY A 8 -0.11 -2.75 -45.19
CA GLY A 8 -0.32 -1.86 -44.04
C GLY A 8 -0.05 -2.55 -42.73
N LEU A 9 0.80 -1.91 -41.91
CA LEU A 9 0.99 -2.25 -40.49
C LEU A 9 -0.26 -1.79 -39.74
N GLY A 10 -0.89 -2.76 -39.09
CA GLY A 10 -2.16 -2.62 -38.42
C GLY A 10 -2.16 -1.63 -37.26
N ALA A 11 -3.30 -0.96 -37.15
CA ALA A 11 -3.65 -0.01 -36.10
C ALA A 11 -4.14 -0.73 -34.80
N ASP A 12 -3.38 -1.73 -34.32
CA ASP A 12 -3.81 -2.54 -33.16
C ASP A 12 -3.03 -2.25 -31.86
N ASP A 13 -2.19 -1.20 -31.82
CA ASP A 13 -1.42 -0.86 -30.60
C ASP A 13 -2.03 0.28 -29.75
N ALA A 14 -3.20 0.79 -30.09
CA ALA A 14 -3.82 1.94 -29.39
C ALA A 14 -4.78 1.57 -28.25
N GLU A 15 -5.11 0.30 -28.03
CA GLU A 15 -6.08 -0.14 -27.01
C GLU A 15 -5.49 -0.91 -25.82
N ARG A 16 -4.19 -0.92 -25.62
CA ARG A 16 -3.65 -1.33 -24.33
C ARG A 16 -3.82 -0.19 -23.36
N GLY A 17 -4.92 -0.23 -22.57
CA GLY A 17 -5.28 0.75 -21.56
C GLY A 17 -4.09 1.14 -20.69
N ALA A 18 -3.99 2.42 -20.35
CA ALA A 18 -2.95 2.95 -19.46
C ALA A 18 -2.85 2.06 -18.21
N GLY A 19 -1.63 1.54 -17.94
CA GLY A 19 -1.42 0.65 -16.78
C GLY A 19 -1.86 1.32 -15.46
N PRO A 20 -2.00 0.55 -14.36
CA PRO A 20 -2.53 1.08 -13.10
C PRO A 20 -1.85 2.37 -12.67
N THR A 21 -2.61 3.37 -12.23
CA THR A 21 -2.13 4.68 -11.76
C THR A 21 -2.30 4.83 -10.25
N VAL A 22 -1.43 5.64 -9.62
CA VAL A 22 -1.53 5.95 -8.18
C VAL A 22 -1.85 7.42 -8.02
N ARG A 23 -2.88 7.73 -7.24
CA ARG A 23 -3.34 9.09 -6.91
C ARG A 23 -3.74 9.22 -5.46
N ASP A 24 -3.92 10.45 -5.00
CA ASP A 24 -4.49 10.72 -3.69
C ASP A 24 -5.94 10.20 -3.63
N ALA A 25 -6.32 9.64 -2.47
CA ALA A 25 -7.67 9.19 -2.22
C ALA A 25 -8.60 10.38 -1.95
N THR A 26 -9.84 10.25 -2.40
CA THR A 26 -10.93 11.18 -2.13
C THR A 26 -12.03 10.49 -1.31
N GLU A 27 -13.04 11.23 -0.86
CA GLU A 27 -14.19 10.63 -0.16
C GLU A 27 -14.97 9.63 -1.04
N ASP A 28 -14.96 9.84 -2.35
CA ASP A 28 -15.62 8.93 -3.31
C ASP A 28 -14.97 7.55 -3.35
N ASP A 29 -13.69 7.45 -2.97
CA ASP A 29 -12.96 6.18 -2.90
C ASP A 29 -13.26 5.37 -1.63
N LEU A 30 -13.90 5.96 -0.63
CA LEU A 30 -14.10 5.32 0.67
C LEU A 30 -14.82 3.98 0.58
N ALA A 31 -15.82 3.85 -0.30
CA ALA A 31 -16.52 2.59 -0.49
C ALA A 31 -15.58 1.47 -0.96
N ALA A 32 -14.71 1.76 -1.92
CA ALA A 32 -13.72 0.81 -2.43
C ALA A 32 -12.62 0.51 -1.39
N ILE A 33 -12.09 1.53 -0.71
CA ILE A 33 -11.11 1.39 0.37
C ILE A 33 -11.63 0.45 1.46
N VAL A 34 -12.87 0.66 1.91
CA VAL A 34 -13.52 -0.16 2.95
C VAL A 34 -13.77 -1.58 2.44
N ALA A 35 -14.26 -1.76 1.22
CA ALA A 35 -14.49 -3.07 0.63
C ALA A 35 -13.19 -3.89 0.55
N ILE A 36 -12.09 -3.29 0.08
CA ILE A 36 -10.76 -3.93 -0.02
C ILE A 36 -10.25 -4.29 1.38
N TYR A 37 -10.40 -3.40 2.36
CA TYR A 37 -10.00 -3.65 3.75
C TYR A 37 -10.78 -4.81 4.36
N ASN A 38 -12.10 -4.78 4.26
CA ASN A 38 -12.98 -5.79 4.82
C ASN A 38 -12.75 -7.17 4.16
N ALA A 39 -12.41 -7.21 2.87
CA ALA A 39 -12.03 -8.45 2.18
C ALA A 39 -10.74 -9.10 2.73
N ALA A 40 -9.92 -8.36 3.46
CA ALA A 40 -8.71 -8.89 4.10
C ALA A 40 -8.97 -9.51 5.48
N ILE A 41 -10.07 -9.15 6.16
CA ILE A 41 -10.38 -9.59 7.53
C ILE A 41 -10.53 -11.11 7.65
N PRO A 42 -11.30 -11.80 6.78
CA PRO A 42 -11.51 -13.26 6.91
C PRO A 42 -10.22 -14.08 6.81
N GLY A 43 -9.22 -13.55 6.11
CA GLY A 43 -7.93 -14.23 5.95
C GLY A 43 -7.04 -14.25 7.20
N ARG A 44 -7.36 -13.45 8.23
CA ARG A 44 -6.63 -13.36 9.51
C ARG A 44 -5.12 -13.14 9.37
N THR A 45 -4.69 -12.52 8.26
CA THR A 45 -3.26 -12.32 7.95
C THR A 45 -2.85 -10.85 7.85
N ALA A 46 -3.76 -9.97 7.38
CA ALA A 46 -3.38 -8.62 6.97
C ALA A 46 -3.88 -7.52 7.91
N THR A 47 -4.78 -7.82 8.83
CA THR A 47 -5.31 -6.88 9.82
C THR A 47 -5.63 -7.58 11.13
N ALA A 48 -5.56 -6.83 12.23
CA ALA A 48 -5.98 -7.27 13.55
C ALA A 48 -7.48 -7.05 13.79
N ASP A 49 -8.20 -6.34 12.91
CA ASP A 49 -9.65 -6.20 13.02
C ASP A 49 -10.31 -7.57 12.78
N THR A 50 -11.25 -7.92 13.64
CA THR A 50 -12.01 -9.18 13.59
C THR A 50 -13.37 -9.03 12.93
N GLU A 51 -13.87 -7.78 12.91
CA GLU A 51 -15.18 -7.40 12.36
C GLU A 51 -15.03 -6.35 11.25
N PRO A 52 -15.94 -6.35 10.25
CA PRO A 52 -15.92 -5.36 9.19
C PRO A 52 -16.08 -3.92 9.71
N VAL A 53 -15.34 -3.00 9.10
CA VAL A 53 -15.51 -1.55 9.33
C VAL A 53 -16.54 -0.97 8.36
N THR A 54 -17.15 0.17 8.73
CA THR A 54 -18.13 0.86 7.89
C THR A 54 -17.50 2.04 7.14
N VAL A 55 -18.10 2.43 6.03
CA VAL A 55 -17.69 3.64 5.29
C VAL A 55 -17.76 4.88 6.20
N GLU A 56 -18.81 4.98 7.02
CA GLU A 56 -18.98 6.13 7.92
C GLU A 56 -17.87 6.21 8.97
N SER A 57 -17.45 5.08 9.55
CA SER A 57 -16.32 5.05 10.50
C SER A 57 -15.00 5.48 9.86
N ARG A 58 -14.83 5.30 8.56
CA ARG A 58 -13.62 5.67 7.80
C ARG A 58 -13.67 7.09 7.24
N ARG A 59 -14.83 7.73 7.22
CA ARG A 59 -14.96 9.12 6.73
C ARG A 59 -14.19 10.11 7.60
N ALA A 60 -14.36 10.06 8.92
CA ALA A 60 -13.59 10.86 9.87
C ALA A 60 -12.08 10.56 9.75
N TRP A 61 -11.73 9.28 9.70
CA TRP A 61 -10.33 8.84 9.52
C TRP A 61 -9.68 9.42 8.26
N LEU A 62 -10.41 9.56 7.13
CA LEU A 62 -9.85 10.15 5.91
C LEU A 62 -9.75 11.68 6.02
N ARG A 63 -10.79 12.35 6.56
CA ARG A 63 -10.84 13.81 6.70
C ARG A 63 -9.79 14.37 7.66
N GLU A 64 -9.46 13.65 8.71
CA GLU A 64 -8.49 14.05 9.73
C GLU A 64 -7.03 13.85 9.28
N ARG A 65 -6.81 13.36 8.07
CA ARG A 65 -5.48 13.14 7.53
C ARG A 65 -4.79 14.45 7.17
N ASP A 66 -3.55 14.55 7.58
CA ASP A 66 -2.62 15.54 7.04
C ASP A 66 -2.12 15.04 5.67
N VAL A 67 -2.81 15.44 4.62
CA VAL A 67 -2.51 15.02 3.24
C VAL A 67 -1.10 15.42 2.79
N GLY A 68 -0.52 16.45 3.40
CA GLY A 68 0.85 16.92 3.13
C GLY A 68 1.92 15.99 3.71
N ARG A 69 1.60 15.19 4.72
CA ARG A 69 2.55 14.30 5.39
C ARG A 69 2.08 12.84 5.49
N HIS A 70 0.80 12.63 5.70
CA HIS A 70 0.20 11.30 5.94
C HIS A 70 -0.96 11.02 4.98
N PRO A 71 -0.75 11.10 3.66
CA PRO A 71 -1.81 10.88 2.68
C PRO A 71 -2.35 9.44 2.71
N VAL A 72 -3.48 9.24 2.05
CA VAL A 72 -3.94 7.95 1.59
C VAL A 72 -3.89 7.95 0.07
N TRP A 73 -3.27 6.96 -0.51
CA TRP A 73 -3.21 6.79 -1.97
C TRP A 73 -3.99 5.56 -2.40
N VAL A 74 -4.65 5.68 -3.53
CA VAL A 74 -5.31 4.57 -4.20
C VAL A 74 -4.57 4.22 -5.48
N CYS A 75 -4.54 2.94 -5.79
CA CYS A 75 -4.12 2.44 -7.10
C CYS A 75 -5.37 2.12 -7.90
N GLU A 76 -5.49 2.76 -9.04
CA GLU A 76 -6.63 2.62 -9.96
C GLU A 76 -6.20 1.85 -11.20
N SER A 77 -7.01 0.88 -11.62
CA SER A 77 -6.87 0.12 -12.85
C SER A 77 -8.22 0.03 -13.52
N GLU A 78 -8.28 0.36 -14.80
CA GLU A 78 -9.52 0.33 -15.60
C GLU A 78 -10.70 1.10 -14.96
N GLY A 79 -10.40 2.28 -14.38
CA GLY A 79 -11.40 3.12 -13.72
C GLY A 79 -11.88 2.61 -12.35
N ARG A 80 -11.24 1.59 -11.77
CA ARG A 80 -11.60 1.02 -10.46
C ARG A 80 -10.41 1.06 -9.50
N VAL A 81 -10.68 1.38 -8.23
CA VAL A 81 -9.69 1.25 -7.16
C VAL A 81 -9.45 -0.24 -6.88
N VAL A 82 -8.21 -0.69 -7.06
CA VAL A 82 -7.78 -2.09 -6.87
C VAL A 82 -6.81 -2.29 -5.71
N GLY A 83 -6.40 -1.21 -5.05
CA GLY A 83 -5.56 -1.26 -3.85
C GLY A 83 -5.35 0.13 -3.30
N TRP A 84 -4.87 0.21 -2.06
CA TRP A 84 -4.58 1.48 -1.40
C TRP A 84 -3.43 1.35 -0.40
N LEU A 85 -2.79 2.49 -0.13
CA LEU A 85 -1.73 2.63 0.85
C LEU A 85 -2.00 3.88 1.71
N SER A 86 -1.84 3.76 3.01
CA SER A 86 -1.93 4.87 3.94
C SER A 86 -0.63 5.06 4.72
N PHE A 87 -0.35 6.31 5.08
CA PHE A 87 0.72 6.67 6.00
C PHE A 87 0.10 7.00 7.36
N GLY A 88 0.33 6.16 8.37
CA GLY A 88 -0.10 6.37 9.75
C GLY A 88 0.94 7.14 10.55
N LYS A 89 0.48 7.98 11.50
CA LYS A 89 1.38 8.61 12.49
C LYS A 89 1.90 7.54 13.44
N PHE A 90 3.24 7.47 13.62
CA PHE A 90 3.84 6.61 14.61
C PHE A 90 3.82 7.31 15.99
N TYR A 91 3.03 6.78 16.94
CA TYR A 91 2.78 7.31 18.28
C TYR A 91 2.38 8.80 18.39
N GLY A 92 2.34 9.57 17.31
CA GLY A 92 1.90 10.97 17.30
C GLY A 92 2.72 11.96 18.12
N ARG A 93 3.92 11.59 18.62
CA ARG A 93 4.82 12.50 19.37
C ARG A 93 5.78 13.21 18.41
N PRO A 94 6.18 14.48 18.69
CA PRO A 94 7.04 15.27 17.80
C PRO A 94 8.34 14.60 17.39
N ALA A 95 9.00 13.85 18.31
CA ALA A 95 10.23 13.15 18.03
C ALA A 95 10.09 12.05 16.96
N TYR A 96 8.89 11.57 16.71
CA TYR A 96 8.58 10.56 15.69
C TYR A 96 7.94 11.14 14.43
N ALA A 97 7.96 12.46 14.27
CA ALA A 97 7.26 13.13 13.17
C ALA A 97 7.74 12.69 11.78
N ALA A 98 9.00 12.27 11.63
CA ALA A 98 9.57 11.77 10.39
C ALA A 98 9.39 10.24 10.19
N THR A 99 8.61 9.57 11.05
CA THR A 99 8.32 8.14 10.96
C THR A 99 6.86 7.93 10.61
N ALA A 100 6.58 7.10 9.62
CA ALA A 100 5.22 6.70 9.27
C ALA A 100 5.05 5.17 9.30
N GLU A 101 3.90 4.73 9.79
CA GLU A 101 3.42 3.37 9.64
C GLU A 101 2.71 3.23 8.29
N LEU A 102 3.07 2.23 7.50
CA LEU A 102 2.43 1.93 6.22
C LEU A 102 1.34 0.87 6.39
N GLY A 103 0.11 1.21 6.00
CA GLY A 103 -0.97 0.25 5.79
C GLY A 103 -1.17 0.06 4.28
N LEU A 104 -1.08 -1.19 3.78
CA LEU A 104 -1.22 -1.51 2.37
C LEU A 104 -2.17 -2.68 2.16
N TYR A 105 -3.16 -2.48 1.29
CA TYR A 105 -4.18 -3.48 0.99
C TYR A 105 -4.46 -3.53 -0.51
N VAL A 106 -4.66 -4.74 -1.03
CA VAL A 106 -4.93 -5.00 -2.45
C VAL A 106 -6.17 -5.87 -2.58
N GLU A 107 -7.06 -5.50 -3.48
CA GLU A 107 -8.24 -6.29 -3.84
C GLU A 107 -7.83 -7.74 -4.15
N PRO A 108 -8.54 -8.75 -3.62
CA PRO A 108 -8.18 -10.16 -3.86
C PRO A 108 -8.01 -10.53 -5.33
N GLY A 109 -8.86 -9.99 -6.21
CA GLY A 109 -8.81 -10.23 -7.66
C GLY A 109 -7.63 -9.60 -8.37
N ALA A 110 -7.04 -8.53 -7.81
CA ALA A 110 -5.90 -7.79 -8.38
C ALA A 110 -4.54 -8.16 -7.75
N ARG A 111 -4.49 -9.24 -6.97
CA ARG A 111 -3.22 -9.73 -6.40
C ARG A 111 -2.32 -10.28 -7.49
N ARG A 112 -1.00 -10.12 -7.31
CA ARG A 112 0.07 -10.51 -8.26
C ARG A 112 0.13 -9.69 -9.55
N GLU A 113 -0.71 -8.68 -9.72
CA GLU A 113 -0.69 -7.74 -10.85
C GLU A 113 0.24 -6.54 -10.64
N GLY A 114 1.05 -6.57 -9.58
CA GLY A 114 2.03 -5.52 -9.29
C GLY A 114 1.48 -4.30 -8.54
N VAL A 115 0.19 -4.29 -8.16
CA VAL A 115 -0.48 -3.18 -7.46
C VAL A 115 0.28 -2.78 -6.18
N ALA A 116 0.58 -3.74 -5.29
CA ALA A 116 1.33 -3.49 -4.06
C ALA A 116 2.73 -2.94 -4.34
N THR A 117 3.43 -3.48 -5.34
CA THR A 117 4.77 -3.00 -5.75
C THR A 117 4.70 -1.56 -6.25
N ARG A 118 3.67 -1.19 -7.00
CA ARG A 118 3.48 0.17 -7.52
C ARG A 118 3.22 1.17 -6.40
N LEU A 119 2.34 0.84 -5.45
CA LEU A 119 2.07 1.66 -4.26
C LEU A 119 3.34 1.85 -3.41
N MET A 120 4.11 0.79 -3.18
CA MET A 120 5.38 0.88 -2.45
C MET A 120 6.42 1.72 -3.19
N LYS A 121 6.58 1.56 -4.51
CA LYS A 121 7.48 2.42 -5.32
C LYS A 121 7.12 3.90 -5.20
N GLN A 122 5.83 4.23 -5.25
CA GLN A 122 5.34 5.59 -5.06
C GLN A 122 5.67 6.12 -3.64
N ALA A 123 5.49 5.27 -2.60
CA ALA A 123 5.80 5.63 -1.22
C ALA A 123 7.28 5.97 -1.05
N PHE A 124 8.18 5.16 -1.61
CA PHE A 124 9.63 5.41 -1.56
C PHE A 124 10.03 6.64 -2.35
N ALA A 125 9.45 6.84 -3.54
CA ALA A 125 9.76 8.00 -4.38
C ALA A 125 9.33 9.33 -3.73
N ARG A 126 8.23 9.35 -3.00
CA ARG A 126 7.65 10.58 -2.44
C ARG A 126 7.85 10.77 -0.94
N GLY A 127 8.25 9.73 -0.19
CA GLY A 127 8.31 9.75 1.28
C GLY A 127 9.10 10.92 1.84
N ARG A 128 10.28 11.20 1.30
CA ARG A 128 11.08 12.34 1.74
C ARG A 128 10.43 13.69 1.44
N GLY A 129 9.73 13.81 0.30
CA GLY A 129 8.95 15.00 -0.02
C GLY A 129 7.80 15.26 0.95
N LEU A 130 7.33 14.22 1.64
CA LEU A 130 6.35 14.29 2.72
C LEU A 130 6.98 14.58 4.10
N GLY A 131 8.32 14.76 4.18
CA GLY A 131 9.05 14.95 5.42
C GLY A 131 9.20 13.65 6.24
N LEU A 132 9.19 12.50 5.57
CA LEU A 132 9.34 11.19 6.20
C LEU A 132 10.73 10.60 5.89
N ASP A 133 11.40 10.06 6.91
CA ASP A 133 12.72 9.43 6.83
C ASP A 133 12.68 7.93 7.14
N THR A 134 11.59 7.46 7.73
CA THR A 134 11.45 6.09 8.20
C THR A 134 10.06 5.56 7.90
N PHE A 135 10.00 4.36 7.33
CA PHE A 135 8.76 3.61 7.20
C PHE A 135 8.76 2.39 8.11
N LEU A 136 7.63 2.15 8.75
CA LEU A 136 7.36 0.97 9.56
C LEU A 136 6.19 0.19 8.96
N GLY A 137 6.23 -1.13 9.13
CA GLY A 137 5.11 -2.02 8.86
C GLY A 137 4.92 -2.96 10.06
N PHE A 138 3.70 -3.03 10.57
CA PHE A 138 3.30 -4.02 11.58
C PHE A 138 2.67 -5.20 10.84
N VAL A 139 3.36 -6.32 10.81
CA VAL A 139 2.99 -7.47 9.97
C VAL A 139 2.93 -8.73 10.81
N PHE A 140 1.82 -9.46 10.77
CA PHE A 140 1.76 -10.76 11.42
C PHE A 140 2.85 -11.70 10.87
N ALA A 141 3.51 -12.44 11.76
CA ALA A 141 4.65 -13.29 11.41
C ALA A 141 4.30 -14.41 10.41
N HIS A 142 3.02 -14.75 10.27
CA HIS A 142 2.51 -15.73 9.31
C HIS A 142 2.02 -15.09 7.99
N ASN A 143 2.23 -13.78 7.77
CA ASN A 143 1.91 -13.11 6.52
C ASN A 143 3.13 -13.06 5.60
N ASP A 144 3.50 -14.22 5.05
CA ASP A 144 4.69 -14.37 4.19
C ASP A 144 4.68 -13.42 2.98
N ALA A 145 3.51 -13.16 2.41
CA ALA A 145 3.37 -12.29 1.24
C ALA A 145 3.76 -10.83 1.56
N SER A 146 3.28 -10.29 2.69
CA SER A 146 3.63 -8.94 3.12
C SER A 146 5.09 -8.84 3.56
N ILE A 147 5.61 -9.86 4.26
CA ILE A 147 7.02 -9.93 4.67
C ILE A 147 7.93 -9.94 3.43
N ALA A 148 7.62 -10.77 2.43
CA ALA A 148 8.38 -10.84 1.19
C ALA A 148 8.35 -9.51 0.41
N LEU A 149 7.19 -8.85 0.35
CA LEU A 149 7.07 -7.52 -0.26
C LEU A 149 7.96 -6.51 0.48
N CYS A 150 7.84 -6.41 1.80
CA CYS A 150 8.64 -5.49 2.61
C CYS A 150 10.15 -5.71 2.42
N ARG A 151 10.61 -6.97 2.46
CA ARG A 151 12.03 -7.32 2.24
C ARG A 151 12.55 -6.88 0.88
N ARG A 152 11.74 -6.99 -0.18
CA ARG A 152 12.09 -6.50 -1.53
C ARG A 152 12.32 -4.99 -1.57
N PHE A 153 11.74 -4.23 -0.64
CA PHE A 153 11.91 -2.79 -0.48
C PHE A 153 12.92 -2.42 0.62
N GLY A 154 13.74 -3.38 1.07
CA GLY A 154 14.80 -3.13 2.03
C GLY A 154 14.36 -3.04 3.50
N PHE A 155 13.11 -3.41 3.81
CA PHE A 155 12.70 -3.50 5.21
C PHE A 155 13.43 -4.62 5.93
N GLU A 156 13.88 -4.32 7.14
CA GLU A 156 14.49 -5.26 8.08
C GLU A 156 13.55 -5.50 9.27
N THR A 157 13.75 -6.59 9.99
CA THR A 157 13.02 -6.86 11.22
C THR A 157 13.64 -6.06 12.36
N TRP A 158 12.91 -5.05 12.85
CA TRP A 158 13.34 -4.20 13.98
C TRP A 158 12.75 -4.63 15.32
N GLY A 159 11.73 -5.49 15.29
CA GLY A 159 11.12 -6.04 16.48
C GLY A 159 10.28 -7.28 16.21
N HIS A 160 10.10 -8.09 17.25
CA HIS A 160 9.25 -9.27 17.27
C HIS A 160 8.45 -9.27 18.57
N LEU A 161 7.14 -9.30 18.45
CA LEU A 161 6.21 -9.32 19.58
C LEU A 161 5.52 -10.70 19.59
N PRO A 162 5.99 -11.64 20.42
CA PRO A 162 5.46 -12.99 20.42
C PRO A 162 4.06 -13.00 21.05
N ARG A 163 3.13 -13.68 20.43
CA ARG A 163 1.75 -13.93 20.91
C ARG A 163 0.99 -12.69 21.37
N VAL A 164 1.24 -11.55 20.70
CA VAL A 164 0.67 -10.26 21.07
C VAL A 164 -0.78 -10.10 20.66
N ALA A 165 -1.27 -10.90 19.71
CA ALA A 165 -2.65 -10.87 19.22
C ALA A 165 -3.28 -12.27 19.27
N VAL A 166 -4.61 -12.30 19.42
CA VAL A 166 -5.41 -13.54 19.35
C VAL A 166 -6.39 -13.39 18.21
N LEU A 167 -6.33 -14.28 17.22
CA LEU A 167 -7.27 -14.32 16.11
C LEU A 167 -7.93 -15.69 16.06
N ASP A 168 -9.26 -15.72 16.23
CA ASP A 168 -10.07 -16.95 16.28
C ASP A 168 -9.52 -17.99 17.30
N GLY A 169 -9.08 -17.52 18.47
CA GLY A 169 -8.52 -18.35 19.54
C GLY A 169 -7.07 -18.81 19.32
N VAL A 170 -6.40 -18.33 18.27
CA VAL A 170 -4.99 -18.67 17.98
C VAL A 170 -4.09 -17.47 18.26
N ASP A 171 -3.08 -17.68 19.10
CA ASP A 171 -2.03 -16.68 19.36
C ASP A 171 -1.25 -16.37 18.10
N ARG A 172 -1.00 -15.08 17.86
CA ARG A 172 -0.28 -14.58 16.68
C ARG A 172 0.86 -13.67 17.08
N ASP A 173 2.00 -13.90 16.47
CA ASP A 173 3.17 -13.04 16.59
C ASP A 173 3.05 -11.87 15.61
N LEU A 174 3.55 -10.71 16.01
CA LEU A 174 3.66 -9.52 15.20
C LEU A 174 5.12 -9.13 14.99
N LEU A 175 5.50 -8.87 13.75
CA LEU A 175 6.80 -8.31 13.40
C LEU A 175 6.68 -6.80 13.21
N ILE A 176 7.66 -6.07 13.71
CA ILE A 176 7.89 -4.67 13.37
C ILE A 176 8.96 -4.67 12.29
N LEU A 177 8.56 -4.39 11.06
CA LEU A 177 9.46 -4.24 9.93
C LEU A 177 9.75 -2.76 9.72
N GLY A 178 11.02 -2.39 9.54
CA GLY A 178 11.42 -1.00 9.39
C GLY A 178 12.43 -0.80 8.28
N VAL A 179 12.38 0.40 7.65
CA VAL A 179 13.37 0.85 6.67
C VAL A 179 13.60 2.35 6.81
N ARG A 180 14.87 2.76 6.71
CA ARG A 180 15.24 4.17 6.58
C ARG A 180 15.30 4.53 5.10
N LEU A 181 14.63 5.63 4.74
CA LEU A 181 14.75 6.18 3.40
C LEU A 181 16.15 6.76 3.25
N GLY A 182 16.95 6.25 2.31
CA GLY A 182 18.37 6.60 2.14
C GLY A 182 18.63 8.09 2.10
N ASP A 183 19.79 8.56 2.58
CA ASP A 183 20.19 9.95 2.51
C ASP A 183 20.40 10.37 1.07
N ARG A 184 19.99 11.61 0.70
CA ARG A 184 20.30 12.21 -0.60
C ARG A 184 21.77 12.56 -0.78
N SER A 185 22.62 12.14 0.16
CA SER A 185 24.03 12.56 0.26
C SER A 185 25.02 11.65 -0.50
N SER A 186 24.57 10.86 -1.46
CA SER A 186 25.44 9.99 -2.26
C SER A 186 25.18 10.04 -3.76
N GLU A 187 24.73 11.19 -4.28
CA GLU A 187 24.82 11.49 -5.70
C GLU A 187 25.55 12.84 -5.85
N ASP A 188 26.90 12.79 -5.77
CA ASP A 188 27.85 13.71 -6.39
C ASP A 188 28.58 12.96 -7.52
#